data_00f0d8b68a4e6455fc1efe957d269709
#
_entry.id   00f0d8b68a4e6455fc1efe957d269709
#
_cell.length_a   1.000
_cell.length_b   1.000
_cell.length_c   1.000
_cell.angle_alpha   90.00
_cell.angle_beta   90.00
_cell.angle_gamma   90.00
#
_symmetry.space_group_name_H-M   'P 1'
#
loop_
_entity.id
_entity.type
_entity.pdbx_description
1 polymer ?
#
loop_
_entity_poly.entity_id
_entity_poly.type
_entity_poly.pdbx_seq_one_letter_code
_entity_poly.pdbx_strand_id
1 'polypeptide(L)'
;MRVISGLARGTKLNSIESSSTRPTLDRVKESMFNILQNDIKDKVILDLFAGSGALGIEALSRGAKKAYFCDINSEAIYIIKQNLERAHLKEKAVIFKKSYIEAISLLDEKIDIVFLDPPYKLGVVGKSI
;
A
#
# COMPACT_ATOMS: atom_id res chain seq x y z
N MET A 1 -6.48 -1.61 -11.79
CA MET A 1 -5.35 -2.28 -11.13
C MET A 1 -5.84 -3.54 -10.43
N ARG A 2 -5.04 -4.57 -10.42
CA ARG A 2 -5.45 -5.85 -9.81
C ARG A 2 -4.37 -6.34 -8.87
N VAL A 3 -4.78 -7.15 -7.91
CA VAL A 3 -3.82 -7.90 -7.10
C VAL A 3 -3.17 -8.95 -8.00
N ILE A 4 -1.86 -9.00 -8.00
CA ILE A 4 -1.10 -9.82 -8.94
C ILE A 4 -0.97 -11.26 -8.46
N SER A 5 -0.73 -11.45 -7.18
CA SER A 5 -0.42 -12.77 -6.66
C SER A 5 -0.95 -12.96 -5.25
N GLY A 6 -1.03 -14.19 -4.80
CA GLY A 6 -1.38 -14.52 -3.41
C GLY A 6 -2.86 -14.79 -3.21
N LEU A 7 -3.28 -14.64 -1.97
CA LEU A 7 -4.65 -14.98 -1.56
C LEU A 7 -5.73 -14.22 -2.31
N ALA A 8 -5.46 -12.97 -2.63
CA ALA A 8 -6.45 -12.11 -3.30
C ALA A 8 -6.15 -11.93 -4.77
N ARG A 9 -5.35 -12.81 -5.37
CA ARG A 9 -4.96 -12.71 -6.77
C ARG A 9 -6.18 -12.47 -7.66
N GLY A 10 -6.05 -11.52 -8.56
CA GLY A 10 -7.08 -11.19 -9.52
C GLY A 10 -8.12 -10.20 -9.04
N THR A 11 -8.12 -9.85 -7.76
CA THR A 11 -9.07 -8.88 -7.24
C THR A 11 -8.82 -7.53 -7.89
N LYS A 12 -9.87 -6.94 -8.44
CA LYS A 12 -9.76 -5.62 -9.03
C LYS A 12 -9.81 -4.58 -7.93
N LEU A 13 -8.86 -3.66 -7.95
CA LEU A 13 -8.77 -2.60 -6.98
C LEU A 13 -9.21 -1.28 -7.60
N ASN A 14 -9.94 -0.49 -6.84
CA ASN A 14 -10.30 0.85 -7.26
C ASN A 14 -9.09 1.75 -7.08
N SER A 15 -8.93 2.73 -7.97
CA SER A 15 -7.87 3.72 -7.81
C SER A 15 -8.49 5.06 -7.52
N ILE A 16 -7.67 5.94 -6.97
CA ILE A 16 -8.05 7.32 -6.83
C ILE A 16 -8.18 7.87 -8.23
N GLU A 17 -9.24 8.61 -8.44
CA GLU A 17 -9.54 9.13 -9.71
C GLU A 17 -8.37 9.72 -10.42
N SER A 18 -8.41 9.85 -11.64
CA SER A 18 -7.41 10.50 -12.38
C SER A 18 -6.33 9.66 -12.78
N SER A 19 -6.51 8.58 -13.23
CA SER A 19 -5.48 8.23 -14.05
C SER A 19 -4.41 7.40 -13.62
N SER A 20 -4.48 6.98 -12.47
CA SER A 20 -3.34 6.29 -12.02
C SER A 20 -3.32 4.84 -12.42
N THR A 21 -4.32 4.37 -13.10
CA THR A 21 -4.30 2.97 -13.51
C THR A 21 -3.56 2.86 -14.82
N ARG A 22 -2.27 2.77 -14.75
CA ARG A 22 -1.49 2.65 -15.95
C ARG A 22 -0.75 1.33 -15.97
N PRO A 23 -0.62 0.73 -17.14
CA PRO A 23 0.17 -0.49 -17.27
C PRO A 23 1.58 -0.33 -16.70
N THR A 24 2.13 0.89 -16.79
CA THR A 24 3.45 1.17 -16.26
C THR A 24 3.51 0.99 -14.75
N LEU A 25 2.47 1.47 -14.05
CA LEU A 25 2.42 1.33 -12.60
C LEU A 25 2.28 -0.11 -12.18
N ASP A 26 1.47 -0.88 -12.89
CA ASP A 26 1.33 -2.31 -12.59
C ASP A 26 2.65 -3.03 -12.80
N ARG A 27 3.39 -2.65 -13.82
CA ARG A 27 4.66 -3.26 -14.12
C ARG A 27 5.69 -2.95 -13.06
N VAL A 28 5.71 -1.72 -12.56
CA VAL A 28 6.61 -1.33 -11.49
C VAL A 28 6.27 -2.09 -10.22
N LYS A 29 5.00 -2.20 -9.91
CA LYS A 29 4.54 -2.96 -8.74
C LYS A 29 4.98 -4.41 -8.84
N GLU A 30 4.79 -5.02 -9.98
CA GLU A 30 5.18 -6.40 -10.19
C GLU A 30 6.68 -6.60 -10.02
N SER A 31 7.48 -5.71 -10.60
CA SER A 31 8.93 -5.79 -10.49
C SER A 31 9.39 -5.68 -9.05
N MET A 32 8.81 -4.74 -8.31
CA MET A 32 9.15 -4.54 -6.92
C MET A 32 8.86 -5.78 -6.09
N PHE A 33 7.68 -6.37 -6.27
CA PHE A 33 7.31 -7.54 -5.50
C PHE A 33 8.06 -8.79 -5.94
N ASN A 34 8.50 -8.85 -7.19
CA ASN A 34 9.37 -9.94 -7.61
C ASN A 34 10.69 -9.92 -6.85
N ILE A 35 11.22 -8.72 -6.59
CA ILE A 35 12.44 -8.59 -5.81
C ILE A 35 12.19 -8.98 -4.35
N LEU A 36 11.04 -8.61 -3.80
CA LEU A 36 10.73 -8.82 -2.39
C LEU A 36 10.08 -10.17 -2.08
N GLN A 37 9.82 -10.98 -3.09
CA GLN A 37 8.90 -12.11 -2.96
C GLN A 37 9.18 -13.06 -1.79
N ASN A 38 10.42 -13.24 -1.42
CA ASN A 38 10.77 -14.14 -0.32
C ASN A 38 10.84 -13.42 1.02
N ASP A 39 10.64 -12.10 1.03
CA ASP A 39 10.78 -11.28 2.22
C ASP A 39 9.45 -10.72 2.73
N ILE A 40 8.35 -11.08 2.09
CA ILE A 40 7.04 -10.53 2.43
C ILE A 40 6.31 -11.34 3.49
N LYS A 41 6.44 -12.66 3.42
CA LYS A 41 5.64 -13.53 4.27
C LYS A 41 5.90 -13.27 5.75
N ASP A 42 4.81 -13.11 6.50
CA ASP A 42 4.83 -12.88 7.94
C ASP A 42 5.47 -11.57 8.37
N LYS A 43 5.67 -10.64 7.45
CA LYS A 43 6.28 -9.35 7.75
C LYS A 43 5.23 -8.29 8.05
N VAL A 44 5.65 -7.27 8.79
CA VAL A 44 4.81 -6.11 9.09
C VAL A 44 5.18 -5.00 8.13
N ILE A 45 4.18 -4.48 7.44
CA ILE A 45 4.34 -3.54 6.34
C ILE A 45 3.82 -2.18 6.76
N LEU A 46 4.51 -1.13 6.34
CA LEU A 46 4.01 0.23 6.48
C LEU A 46 3.96 0.87 5.09
N ASP A 47 2.77 1.24 4.66
CA ASP A 47 2.56 1.88 3.37
C ASP A 47 2.28 3.35 3.62
N LEU A 48 3.32 4.17 3.53
CA LEU A 48 3.19 5.61 3.66
C LEU A 48 2.70 6.17 2.33
N PHE A 49 1.84 7.17 2.37
CA PHE A 49 1.23 7.71 1.15
C PHE A 49 0.49 6.62 0.38
N ALA A 50 -0.36 5.92 1.10
CA ALA A 50 -0.91 4.66 0.58
C ALA A 50 -1.79 4.82 -0.66
N GLY A 51 -2.43 5.96 -0.84
CA GLY A 51 -3.28 6.17 -2.01
C GLY A 51 -4.41 5.17 -2.07
N SER A 52 -4.41 4.31 -3.07
CA SER A 52 -5.42 3.27 -3.21
C SER A 52 -5.15 2.05 -2.33
N GLY A 53 -3.99 2.02 -1.70
CA GLY A 53 -3.59 0.88 -0.90
C GLY A 53 -3.02 -0.28 -1.68
N ALA A 54 -2.75 -0.10 -2.95
CA ALA A 54 -2.37 -1.20 -3.83
C ALA A 54 -1.12 -1.92 -3.36
N LEU A 55 -0.11 -1.19 -2.87
CA LEU A 55 1.14 -1.83 -2.45
C LEU A 55 0.95 -2.65 -1.18
N GLY A 56 0.31 -2.06 -0.17
CA GLY A 56 0.07 -2.78 1.09
C GLY A 56 -0.85 -3.96 0.88
N ILE A 57 -1.87 -3.83 0.03
CA ILE A 57 -2.80 -4.92 -0.24
C ILE A 57 -2.08 -6.05 -0.98
N GLU A 58 -1.21 -5.70 -1.92
CA GLU A 58 -0.43 -6.73 -2.60
C GLU A 58 0.43 -7.50 -1.60
N ALA A 59 1.07 -6.79 -0.68
CA ALA A 59 1.88 -7.43 0.35
C ALA A 59 1.03 -8.35 1.22
N LEU A 60 -0.13 -7.90 1.66
CA LEU A 60 -1.02 -8.75 2.46
C LEU A 60 -1.45 -9.98 1.69
N SER A 61 -1.77 -9.82 0.41
CA SER A 61 -2.16 -10.94 -0.43
C SER A 61 -1.06 -11.97 -0.55
N ARG A 62 0.18 -11.53 -0.51
CA ARG A 62 1.34 -12.44 -0.63
C ARG A 62 1.80 -13.00 0.71
N GLY A 63 1.04 -12.74 1.77
CA GLY A 63 1.32 -13.40 3.05
C GLY A 63 1.89 -12.50 4.13
N ALA A 64 1.93 -11.19 3.95
CA ALA A 64 2.36 -10.31 5.02
C ALA A 64 1.47 -10.49 6.23
N LYS A 65 2.05 -10.33 7.41
CA LYS A 65 1.31 -10.52 8.64
C LYS A 65 0.32 -9.41 8.89
N LYS A 66 0.70 -8.18 8.57
CA LYS A 66 -0.08 -6.99 8.88
C LYS A 66 0.42 -5.83 8.03
N ALA A 67 -0.46 -4.94 7.67
CA ALA A 67 -0.08 -3.74 6.94
C ALA A 67 -0.74 -2.51 7.56
N TYR A 68 0.06 -1.49 7.76
CA TYR A 68 -0.42 -0.17 8.15
C TYR A 68 -0.49 0.69 6.90
N PHE A 69 -1.63 1.34 6.72
CA PHE A 69 -1.86 2.23 5.58
C PHE A 69 -1.99 3.65 6.09
N CYS A 70 -1.20 4.55 5.57
CA CYS A 70 -1.18 5.93 6.02
C CYS A 70 -1.43 6.88 4.85
N ASP A 71 -2.42 7.74 5.00
CA ASP A 71 -2.68 8.79 4.01
C ASP A 71 -3.48 9.90 4.69
N ILE A 72 -3.30 11.13 4.25
CA ILE A 72 -4.04 12.24 4.82
C ILE A 72 -5.34 12.52 4.05
N ASN A 73 -5.48 11.97 2.88
CA ASN A 73 -6.59 12.25 1.99
C ASN A 73 -7.79 11.35 2.32
N SER A 74 -8.94 11.98 2.59
CA SER A 74 -10.16 11.22 2.93
C SER A 74 -10.60 10.30 1.81
N GLU A 75 -10.44 10.72 0.57
CA GLU A 75 -10.80 9.89 -0.57
C GLU A 75 -9.92 8.65 -0.63
N ALA A 76 -8.63 8.82 -0.38
CA ALA A 76 -7.71 7.69 -0.34
C ALA A 76 -8.12 6.69 0.74
N ILE A 77 -8.43 7.18 1.93
CA ILE A 77 -8.85 6.32 3.04
C ILE A 77 -10.10 5.52 2.67
N TYR A 78 -11.06 6.18 2.03
CA TYR A 78 -12.28 5.51 1.62
C TYR A 78 -11.97 4.39 0.60
N ILE A 79 -11.13 4.67 -0.37
CA ILE A 79 -10.77 3.70 -1.39
C ILE A 79 -9.96 2.55 -0.81
N ILE A 80 -9.04 2.83 0.11
CA ILE A 80 -8.30 1.77 0.78
C ILE A 80 -9.26 0.81 1.48
N LYS A 81 -10.25 1.35 2.19
CA LYS A 81 -11.22 0.51 2.88
C LYS A 81 -12.02 -0.35 1.91
N GLN A 82 -12.46 0.22 0.81
CA GLN A 82 -13.17 -0.53 -0.21
C GLN A 82 -12.31 -1.66 -0.77
N ASN A 83 -11.07 -1.34 -1.08
CA ASN A 83 -10.16 -2.32 -1.68
C ASN A 83 -9.85 -3.46 -0.71
N LEU A 84 -9.68 -3.14 0.57
CA LEU A 84 -9.44 -4.16 1.58
C LEU A 84 -10.65 -5.09 1.72
N GLU A 85 -11.84 -4.55 1.64
CA GLU A 85 -13.04 -5.38 1.68
C GLU A 85 -13.13 -6.28 0.47
N ARG A 86 -12.86 -5.76 -0.70
CA ARG A 86 -12.87 -6.58 -1.92
C ARG A 86 -11.87 -7.71 -1.86
N ALA A 87 -10.72 -7.45 -1.30
CA ALA A 87 -9.65 -8.44 -1.22
C ALA A 87 -9.80 -9.37 -0.02
N HIS A 88 -10.76 -9.10 0.87
CA HIS A 88 -10.98 -9.88 2.09
C HIS A 88 -9.76 -9.88 3.00
N LEU A 89 -9.08 -8.73 3.10
CA LEU A 89 -7.85 -8.59 3.89
C LEU A 89 -7.98 -7.54 5.00
N LYS A 90 -9.20 -7.12 5.27
CA LYS A 90 -9.44 -6.04 6.22
C LYS A 90 -8.92 -6.33 7.62
N GLU A 91 -8.98 -7.56 8.06
CA GLU A 91 -8.55 -7.93 9.41
C GLU A 91 -7.05 -7.76 9.62
N LYS A 92 -6.29 -7.73 8.54
CA LYS A 92 -4.84 -7.61 8.64
C LYS A 92 -4.35 -6.19 8.41
N ALA A 93 -5.26 -5.23 8.37
CA ALA A 93 -4.94 -3.86 8.01
C ALA A 93 -5.25 -2.89 9.14
N VAL A 94 -4.40 -1.90 9.31
CA VAL A 94 -4.65 -0.77 10.19
C VAL A 94 -4.51 0.49 9.34
N ILE A 95 -5.48 1.38 9.44
CA ILE A 95 -5.52 2.56 8.58
C ILE A 95 -5.39 3.81 9.42
N PHE A 96 -4.43 4.67 9.08
CA PHE A 96 -4.24 5.96 9.72
C PHE A 96 -4.54 7.08 8.73
N LYS A 97 -5.53 7.89 9.03
CA LYS A 97 -5.75 9.12 8.28
C LYS A 97 -4.93 10.21 8.93
N LYS A 98 -3.63 10.18 8.72
CA LYS A 98 -2.69 11.09 9.36
C LYS A 98 -1.52 11.35 8.44
N SER A 99 -0.76 12.42 8.74
CA SER A 99 0.48 12.65 8.01
C SER A 99 1.45 11.53 8.33
N TYR A 100 2.44 11.34 7.48
CA TYR A 100 3.39 10.26 7.69
C TYR A 100 4.17 10.44 9.00
N ILE A 101 4.42 11.69 9.39
CA ILE A 101 5.13 11.96 10.64
C ILE A 101 4.28 11.50 11.83
N GLU A 102 3.00 11.86 11.84
CA GLU A 102 2.12 11.43 12.91
C GLU A 102 1.94 9.93 12.95
N ALA A 103 1.80 9.32 11.78
CA ALA A 103 1.62 7.87 11.70
C ALA A 103 2.81 7.14 12.28
N ILE A 104 4.02 7.58 11.93
CA ILE A 104 5.23 6.95 12.44
C ILE A 104 5.29 7.04 13.97
N SER A 105 4.87 8.17 14.53
CA SER A 105 4.91 8.34 15.98
C SER A 105 3.90 7.48 16.72
N LEU A 106 2.89 6.97 16.02
CA LEU A 106 1.88 6.11 16.64
C LEU A 106 2.21 4.63 16.56
N LEU A 107 3.23 4.28 15.80
CA LEU A 107 3.59 2.87 15.64
C LEU A 107 4.30 2.39 16.90
N ASP A 108 3.86 1.25 17.41
CA ASP A 108 4.43 0.68 18.63
C ASP A 108 5.00 -0.72 18.40
N GLU A 109 5.21 -1.08 17.16
CA GLU A 109 5.83 -2.37 16.85
C GLU A 109 6.84 -2.20 15.74
N LYS A 110 7.68 -3.20 15.58
CA LYS A 110 8.72 -3.19 14.56
C LYS A 110 8.10 -3.30 13.18
N ILE A 111 8.52 -2.42 12.30
CA ILE A 111 8.13 -2.47 10.89
C ILE A 111 9.24 -3.13 10.10
N ASP A 112 8.89 -4.10 9.29
CA ASP A 112 9.88 -4.84 8.51
C ASP A 112 10.12 -4.22 7.13
N ILE A 113 9.07 -3.69 6.49
CA ILE A 113 9.16 -3.14 5.15
C ILE A 113 8.34 -1.87 5.09
N VAL A 114 8.92 -0.81 4.55
CA VAL A 114 8.23 0.45 4.34
C VAL A 114 8.13 0.73 2.85
N PHE A 115 6.92 0.94 2.37
CA PHE A 115 6.71 1.44 1.02
C PHE A 115 6.58 2.95 1.10
N LEU A 116 7.40 3.64 0.34
CA LEU A 116 7.41 5.09 0.35
C LEU A 116 7.24 5.58 -1.08
N ASP A 117 6.01 5.90 -1.44
CA ASP A 117 5.68 6.34 -2.78
C ASP A 117 4.93 7.67 -2.69
N PRO A 118 5.65 8.77 -2.41
CA PRO A 118 5.00 10.06 -2.23
C PRO A 118 4.33 10.54 -3.51
N PRO A 119 3.25 11.31 -3.38
CA PRO A 119 2.53 11.82 -4.55
C PRO A 119 3.23 13.03 -5.14
N TYR A 120 4.48 12.84 -5.54
CA TYR A 120 5.25 13.94 -6.07
C TYR A 120 4.93 14.26 -7.48
N LYS A 121 5.13 15.52 -7.78
CA LYS A 121 5.32 15.94 -9.13
C LYS A 121 6.81 16.12 -9.34
N LEU A 122 7.18 16.41 -10.57
CA LEU A 122 8.57 16.50 -10.93
C LEU A 122 9.36 17.38 -9.98
N GLY A 123 10.55 16.97 -9.68
CA GLY A 123 11.53 17.81 -9.02
C GLY A 123 11.52 17.83 -7.52
N VAL A 124 10.59 17.14 -6.87
CA VAL A 124 10.52 17.21 -5.40
C VAL A 124 10.82 15.90 -4.72
N VAL A 125 11.31 14.94 -5.44
CA VAL A 125 11.48 13.59 -4.93
C VAL A 125 12.38 13.53 -3.71
N GLY A 126 13.42 14.31 -3.65
CA GLY A 126 14.36 14.25 -2.55
C GLY A 126 13.91 14.90 -1.26
N LYS A 127 12.78 15.55 -1.23
CA LYS A 127 12.45 16.40 -0.10
C LYS A 127 11.66 15.74 1.00
N SER A 128 11.02 14.64 0.75
CA SER A 128 10.21 13.99 1.77
C SER A 128 10.97 12.86 2.46
N ILE A 129 12.17 12.65 2.07
CA ILE A 129 12.96 11.58 2.67
C ILE A 129 13.82 12.10 3.84
#